data_ee73f30c004f872da88ba7f942a469b4
#
_entry.id   ee73f30c004f872da88ba7f942a469b4
#
_cell.length_a   1.000
_cell.length_b   1.000
_cell.length_c   1.000
_cell.angle_alpha   90.00
_cell.angle_beta   90.00
_cell.angle_gamma   90.00
#
_symmetry.space_group_name_H-M   'P 1'
#
loop_
_entity.id
_entity.type
_entity.pdbx_description
1 polymer ?
#
loop_
_entity_poly.entity_id
_entity_poly.type
_entity_poly.pdbx_seq_one_letter_code
_entity_poly.pdbx_strand_id
1 'polypeptide(L)'
;MSQFFDKIEPALIAFIQRQNIFFTASASAGSRINLSPKGSDCLRVVDANTVVYLDQTGSGNETAAHVRLDGRLTIMFCAFEGAPTILRLYGMGRVLPRGSTEYADSLATSFAGEEPPGARQIVALDVGSVQTSCGYSVPLLDFKAERPVLKQWASRKGEKGIAAYWREKNTVTIDGLPTGMAAG
;
A
#
# COMPACT_ATOMS: atom_id res chain seq x y z
N MET A 1 -18.71 -8.56 16.70
CA MET A 1 -19.71 -8.02 15.75
C MET A 1 -19.03 -7.05 14.81
N SER A 2 -19.52 -6.91 13.59
CA SER A 2 -18.97 -5.95 12.61
C SER A 2 -19.59 -4.57 12.85
N GLN A 3 -18.79 -3.52 12.74
CA GLN A 3 -19.22 -2.13 12.81
C GLN A 3 -18.70 -1.39 11.57
N PHE A 4 -19.50 -0.41 11.08
CA PHE A 4 -19.14 0.43 9.96
C PHE A 4 -19.09 1.90 10.38
N PHE A 5 -18.17 2.65 9.78
CA PHE A 5 -17.96 4.08 10.01
C PHE A 5 -17.72 4.77 8.65
N ASP A 6 -18.09 6.03 8.55
CA ASP A 6 -17.88 6.85 7.35
C ASP A 6 -16.47 7.47 7.29
N LYS A 7 -15.69 7.33 8.36
CA LYS A 7 -14.33 7.86 8.49
C LYS A 7 -13.49 7.03 9.46
N ILE A 8 -12.19 7.22 9.42
CA ILE A 8 -11.24 6.59 10.36
C ILE A 8 -11.30 7.35 11.67
N GLU A 9 -11.93 6.76 12.68
CA GLU A 9 -12.01 7.35 14.01
C GLU A 9 -10.62 7.41 14.70
N PRO A 10 -10.37 8.35 15.62
CA PRO A 10 -9.06 8.50 16.28
C PRO A 10 -8.49 7.21 16.91
N ALA A 11 -9.35 6.39 17.49
CA ALA A 11 -8.95 5.10 18.05
C ALA A 11 -8.46 4.12 16.97
N LEU A 12 -9.05 4.17 15.76
CA LEU A 12 -8.65 3.35 14.62
C LEU A 12 -7.37 3.87 13.97
N ILE A 13 -7.13 5.19 13.98
CA ILE A 13 -5.84 5.76 13.57
C ILE A 13 -4.73 5.23 14.48
N ALA A 14 -4.93 5.30 15.80
CA ALA A 14 -3.98 4.76 16.78
C ALA A 14 -3.79 3.23 16.62
N PHE A 15 -4.82 2.49 16.21
CA PHE A 15 -4.70 1.07 15.89
C PHE A 15 -3.83 0.85 14.64
N ILE A 16 -4.08 1.58 13.55
CA ILE A 16 -3.31 1.50 12.29
C ILE A 16 -1.82 1.74 12.55
N GLN A 17 -1.50 2.78 13.32
CA GLN A 17 -0.11 3.18 13.63
C GLN A 17 0.70 2.11 14.39
N ARG A 18 0.03 1.18 15.07
CA ARG A 18 0.69 0.07 15.77
C ARG A 18 0.89 -1.18 14.93
N GLN A 19 0.34 -1.22 13.69
CA GLN A 19 0.45 -2.42 12.87
C GLN A 19 1.76 -2.41 12.08
N ASN A 20 2.53 -3.48 12.19
CA ASN A 20 3.79 -3.66 11.45
C ASN A 20 3.57 -4.17 10.01
N ILE A 21 2.36 -4.61 9.68
CA ILE A 21 1.98 -5.15 8.38
C ILE A 21 0.54 -4.77 8.06
N PHE A 22 0.28 -4.48 6.80
CA PHE A 22 -1.08 -4.37 6.25
C PHE A 22 -1.17 -5.10 4.91
N PHE A 23 -2.38 -5.30 4.45
CA PHE A 23 -2.66 -5.97 3.18
C PHE A 23 -3.41 -5.01 2.26
N THR A 24 -3.05 -5.01 0.99
CA THR A 24 -3.80 -4.30 -0.05
C THR A 24 -4.48 -5.31 -0.96
N ALA A 25 -5.76 -5.12 -1.24
CA ALA A 25 -6.51 -5.91 -2.20
C ALA A 25 -7.06 -4.99 -3.30
N SER A 26 -6.85 -5.37 -4.55
CA SER A 26 -7.34 -4.63 -5.72
C SER A 26 -7.72 -5.58 -6.85
N ALA A 27 -8.65 -5.17 -7.69
CA ALA A 27 -9.06 -5.89 -8.88
C ALA A 27 -9.62 -4.90 -9.91
N SER A 28 -9.63 -5.29 -11.17
CA SER A 28 -10.40 -4.64 -12.23
C SER A 28 -11.27 -5.68 -12.95
N ALA A 29 -12.18 -5.23 -13.79
CA ALA A 29 -13.04 -6.16 -14.53
C ALA A 29 -12.21 -7.15 -15.36
N GLY A 30 -12.44 -8.43 -15.15
CA GLY A 30 -11.76 -9.53 -15.86
C GLY A 30 -10.34 -9.85 -15.37
N SER A 31 -9.78 -9.10 -14.40
CA SER A 31 -8.48 -9.40 -13.83
C SER A 31 -8.55 -10.38 -12.66
N ARG A 32 -7.40 -10.98 -12.33
CA ARG A 32 -7.23 -11.66 -11.04
C ARG A 32 -7.30 -10.68 -9.90
N ILE A 33 -7.76 -11.13 -8.75
CA ILE A 33 -7.68 -10.34 -7.52
C ILE A 33 -6.22 -10.31 -7.07
N ASN A 34 -5.67 -9.11 -6.93
CA ASN A 34 -4.37 -8.91 -6.32
C ASN A 34 -4.53 -8.76 -4.80
N LEU A 35 -3.76 -9.51 -4.04
CA LEU A 35 -3.66 -9.40 -2.59
C LEU A 35 -2.18 -9.37 -2.21
N SER A 36 -1.73 -8.26 -1.62
CA SER A 36 -0.31 -8.03 -1.34
C SER A 36 -0.09 -7.61 0.11
N PRO A 37 0.81 -8.27 0.86
CA PRO A 37 1.28 -7.79 2.16
C PRO A 37 2.22 -6.60 1.97
N LYS A 38 2.15 -5.63 2.87
CA LYS A 38 3.00 -4.45 2.92
C LYS A 38 3.50 -4.23 4.35
N GLY A 39 4.78 -3.99 4.50
CA GLY A 39 5.44 -3.68 5.76
C GLY A 39 6.38 -2.49 5.60
N SER A 40 7.44 -2.43 6.41
CA SER A 40 8.50 -1.42 6.30
C SER A 40 8.04 0.01 6.59
N ASP A 41 7.07 0.17 7.47
CA ASP A 41 6.55 1.49 7.89
C ASP A 41 6.21 2.43 6.72
N CYS A 42 5.61 1.89 5.65
CA CYS A 42 5.36 2.63 4.43
C CYS A 42 3.97 3.28 4.34
N LEU A 43 3.10 3.18 5.36
CA LEU A 43 1.75 3.75 5.35
C LEU A 43 1.62 4.94 6.29
N ARG A 44 0.85 5.95 5.87
CA ARG A 44 0.48 7.11 6.69
C ARG A 44 -1.02 7.39 6.57
N VAL A 45 -1.63 7.71 7.70
CA VAL A 45 -2.98 8.29 7.75
C VAL A 45 -2.81 9.79 7.62
N VAL A 46 -3.29 10.37 6.52
CA VAL A 46 -3.18 11.81 6.23
C VAL A 46 -4.25 12.58 6.98
N ASP A 47 -5.47 12.07 6.92
CA ASP A 47 -6.65 12.59 7.62
C ASP A 47 -7.66 11.48 7.87
N ALA A 48 -8.86 11.85 8.34
CA ALA A 48 -9.91 10.88 8.68
C ALA A 48 -10.44 10.07 7.48
N ASN A 49 -10.20 10.51 6.24
CA ASN A 49 -10.69 9.85 5.03
C ASN A 49 -9.59 9.57 4.02
N THR A 50 -8.33 9.84 4.34
CA THR A 50 -7.23 9.66 3.39
C THR A 50 -6.07 8.90 4.03
N VAL A 51 -5.65 7.83 3.39
CA VAL A 51 -4.40 7.14 3.71
C VAL A 51 -3.52 7.06 2.48
N VAL A 52 -2.21 7.10 2.68
CA VAL A 52 -1.21 6.94 1.62
C VAL A 52 -0.21 5.88 2.00
N TYR A 53 0.28 5.13 1.02
CA TYR A 53 1.45 4.30 1.27
C TYR A 53 2.50 4.46 0.16
N LEU A 54 3.76 4.48 0.57
CA LEU A 54 4.91 4.53 -0.32
C LEU A 54 5.17 3.12 -0.86
N ASP A 55 4.88 2.92 -2.14
CA ASP A 55 5.00 1.63 -2.78
C ASP A 55 6.42 1.42 -3.33
N GLN A 56 7.09 0.42 -2.80
CA GLN A 56 8.44 0.05 -3.20
C GLN A 56 8.42 -0.98 -4.33
N THR A 57 9.53 -1.10 -5.04
CA THR A 57 9.71 -2.04 -6.15
C THR A 57 9.41 -3.47 -5.70
N GLY A 58 8.50 -4.11 -6.39
CA GLY A 58 8.14 -5.52 -6.24
C GLY A 58 8.25 -6.27 -7.57
N SER A 59 7.93 -7.56 -7.56
CA SER A 59 7.94 -8.42 -8.75
C SER A 59 6.84 -8.07 -9.77
N GLY A 60 5.75 -7.44 -9.31
CA GLY A 60 4.64 -6.95 -10.13
C GLY A 60 4.23 -5.54 -9.73
N ASN A 61 3.24 -4.98 -10.41
CA ASN A 61 2.66 -3.67 -10.16
C ASN A 61 1.14 -3.68 -10.36
N GLU A 62 0.50 -4.77 -9.91
CA GLU A 62 -0.92 -5.06 -10.13
C GLU A 62 -1.83 -3.95 -9.60
N THR A 63 -1.58 -3.49 -8.37
CA THR A 63 -2.38 -2.44 -7.74
C THR A 63 -2.44 -1.18 -8.60
N ALA A 64 -1.32 -0.77 -9.23
CA ALA A 64 -1.30 0.42 -10.07
C ALA A 64 -2.22 0.29 -11.30
N ALA A 65 -2.21 -0.86 -11.97
CA ALA A 65 -3.09 -1.12 -13.10
C ALA A 65 -4.56 -1.16 -12.69
N HIS A 66 -4.88 -1.91 -11.61
CA HIS A 66 -6.25 -2.06 -11.13
C HIS A 66 -6.85 -0.71 -10.70
N VAL A 67 -6.09 0.07 -9.94
CA VAL A 67 -6.51 1.40 -9.47
C VAL A 67 -6.74 2.37 -10.64
N ARG A 68 -5.90 2.32 -11.67
CA ARG A 68 -6.07 3.16 -12.88
C ARG A 68 -7.30 2.78 -13.69
N LEU A 69 -7.67 1.52 -13.73
CA LEU A 69 -8.77 1.01 -14.54
C LEU A 69 -10.12 1.01 -13.83
N ASP A 70 -10.14 0.74 -12.54
CA ASP A 70 -11.36 0.51 -11.74
C ASP A 70 -11.43 1.44 -10.52
N GLY A 71 -10.29 1.72 -9.89
CA GLY A 71 -10.18 2.57 -8.70
C GLY A 71 -10.40 1.84 -7.38
N ARG A 72 -11.15 0.75 -7.33
CA ARG A 72 -11.46 0.06 -6.06
C ARG A 72 -10.21 -0.48 -5.39
N LEU A 73 -10.02 -0.09 -4.13
CA LEU A 73 -8.90 -0.52 -3.30
C LEU A 73 -9.39 -0.79 -1.88
N THR A 74 -8.94 -1.89 -1.32
CA THR A 74 -9.14 -2.22 0.09
C THR A 74 -7.80 -2.32 0.79
N ILE A 75 -7.68 -1.68 1.94
CA ILE A 75 -6.54 -1.87 2.86
C ILE A 75 -7.07 -2.58 4.11
N MET A 76 -6.39 -3.65 4.53
CA MET A 76 -6.77 -4.44 5.69
C MET A 76 -5.62 -4.54 6.70
N PHE A 77 -5.97 -4.41 7.97
CA PHE A 77 -5.09 -4.63 9.11
C PHE A 77 -5.66 -5.72 10.00
N CYS A 78 -4.79 -6.52 10.58
CA CYS A 78 -5.11 -7.54 11.57
C CYS A 78 -4.33 -7.27 12.84
N ALA A 79 -4.99 -7.32 14.00
CA ALA A 79 -4.31 -7.30 15.29
C ALA A 79 -3.61 -8.64 15.52
N PHE A 80 -2.28 -8.67 15.37
CA PHE A 80 -1.46 -9.82 15.74
C PHE A 80 -1.03 -9.77 17.22
N GLU A 81 -1.27 -8.64 17.88
CA GLU A 81 -1.01 -8.40 19.30
C GLU A 81 -2.22 -7.72 19.95
N GLY A 82 -2.38 -7.92 21.25
CA GLY A 82 -3.43 -7.26 22.03
C GLY A 82 -4.85 -7.74 21.71
N ALA A 83 -5.82 -6.82 21.75
CA ALA A 83 -7.22 -7.14 21.52
C ALA A 83 -7.51 -7.54 20.06
N PRO A 84 -8.23 -8.65 19.82
CA PRO A 84 -8.45 -9.17 18.48
C PRO A 84 -9.32 -8.22 17.65
N THR A 85 -8.78 -7.67 16.60
CA THR A 85 -9.46 -6.73 15.70
C THR A 85 -9.00 -6.94 14.27
N ILE A 86 -9.93 -6.91 13.33
CA ILE A 86 -9.64 -6.73 11.90
C ILE A 86 -10.25 -5.39 11.49
N LEU A 87 -9.44 -4.54 10.86
CA LEU A 87 -9.87 -3.26 10.31
C LEU A 87 -9.73 -3.30 8.79
N ARG A 88 -10.75 -2.84 8.07
CA ARG A 88 -10.73 -2.65 6.63
C ARG A 88 -11.09 -1.22 6.27
N LEU A 89 -10.31 -0.65 5.37
CA LEU A 89 -10.57 0.63 4.72
C LEU A 89 -10.94 0.33 3.28
N TYR A 90 -12.14 0.71 2.87
CA TYR A 90 -12.64 0.56 1.51
C TYR A 90 -12.73 1.94 0.86
N GLY A 91 -12.35 2.04 -0.40
CA GLY A 91 -12.45 3.31 -1.09
C GLY A 91 -11.90 3.29 -2.52
N MET A 92 -11.62 4.49 -3.01
CA MET A 92 -11.07 4.71 -4.34
C MET A 92 -9.57 5.02 -4.23
N GLY A 93 -8.80 4.19 -4.89
CA GLY A 93 -7.34 4.36 -4.95
C GLY A 93 -6.93 5.24 -6.11
N ARG A 94 -5.82 5.93 -5.96
CA ARG A 94 -5.11 6.63 -7.04
C ARG A 94 -3.61 6.49 -6.88
N VAL A 95 -2.92 6.49 -8.03
CA VAL A 95 -1.46 6.38 -8.07
C VAL A 95 -0.88 7.77 -8.26
N LEU A 96 0.07 8.13 -7.40
CA LEU A 96 0.92 9.31 -7.54
C LEU A 96 2.27 8.84 -8.09
N PRO A 97 2.56 9.02 -9.39
CA PRO A 97 3.78 8.51 -10.00
C PRO A 97 5.02 9.24 -9.47
N ARG A 98 6.11 8.51 -9.23
CA ARG A 98 7.40 9.11 -8.91
C ARG A 98 7.77 10.17 -9.95
N GLY A 99 8.19 11.36 -9.49
CA GLY A 99 8.52 12.50 -10.35
C GLY A 99 7.34 13.42 -10.66
N SER A 100 6.11 13.11 -10.25
CA SER A 100 5.00 14.07 -10.30
C SER A 100 5.03 15.04 -9.13
N THR A 101 4.37 16.19 -9.27
CA THR A 101 4.21 17.17 -8.18
C THR A 101 3.49 16.55 -6.99
N GLU A 102 2.39 15.82 -7.24
CA GLU A 102 1.62 15.17 -6.18
C GLU A 102 2.45 14.13 -5.40
N TYR A 103 3.35 13.41 -6.08
CA TYR A 103 4.27 12.50 -5.41
C TYR A 103 5.23 13.28 -4.50
N ALA A 104 5.84 14.36 -5.02
CA ALA A 104 6.79 15.17 -4.26
C ALA A 104 6.13 15.81 -3.02
N ASP A 105 4.93 16.34 -3.17
CA ASP A 105 4.15 16.94 -2.08
C ASP A 105 3.79 15.90 -1.02
N SER A 106 3.29 14.73 -1.46
CA SER A 106 2.94 13.63 -0.55
C SER A 106 4.18 13.07 0.17
N LEU A 107 5.31 12.96 -0.52
CA LEU A 107 6.57 12.53 0.07
C LEU A 107 7.03 13.50 1.16
N ALA A 108 6.99 14.82 0.87
CA ALA A 108 7.38 15.86 1.81
C ALA A 108 6.48 15.89 3.06
N THR A 109 5.16 15.83 2.86
CA THR A 109 4.19 16.00 3.96
C THR A 109 3.98 14.74 4.78
N SER A 110 3.98 13.56 4.15
CA SER A 110 3.62 12.30 4.81
C SER A 110 4.85 11.45 5.20
N PHE A 111 5.98 11.62 4.50
CA PHE A 111 7.17 10.80 4.69
C PHE A 111 8.43 11.63 5.03
N ALA A 112 8.24 12.87 5.49
CA ALA A 112 9.33 13.80 5.85
C ALA A 112 10.37 14.02 4.72
N GLY A 113 9.97 13.82 3.47
CA GLY A 113 10.87 13.90 2.30
C GLY A 113 11.78 12.68 2.12
N GLU A 114 11.66 11.66 2.95
CA GLU A 114 12.50 10.45 2.88
C GLU A 114 12.03 9.50 1.78
N GLU A 115 12.84 9.34 0.75
CA GLU A 115 12.60 8.39 -0.34
C GLU A 115 13.54 7.18 -0.22
N PRO A 116 13.05 6.01 0.19
CA PRO A 116 13.88 4.82 0.30
C PRO A 116 14.30 4.30 -1.10
N PRO A 117 15.46 3.62 -1.21
CA PRO A 117 15.88 3.00 -2.46
C PRO A 117 14.79 2.08 -3.03
N GLY A 118 14.49 2.26 -4.31
CA GLY A 118 13.47 1.47 -5.00
C GLY A 118 12.04 1.93 -4.78
N ALA A 119 11.80 3.09 -4.17
CA ALA A 119 10.50 3.76 -4.17
C ALA A 119 10.06 4.02 -5.61
N ARG A 120 8.84 3.64 -5.99
CA ARG A 120 8.38 3.77 -7.38
C ARG A 120 7.15 4.65 -7.55
N GLN A 121 6.31 4.73 -6.55
CA GLN A 121 5.07 5.52 -6.56
C GLN A 121 4.52 5.64 -5.13
N ILE A 122 3.59 6.56 -4.93
CA ILE A 122 2.73 6.55 -3.75
C ILE A 122 1.33 6.14 -4.21
N VAL A 123 0.66 5.30 -3.45
CA VAL A 123 -0.74 4.96 -3.67
C VAL A 123 -1.55 5.62 -2.55
N ALA A 124 -2.50 6.45 -2.95
CA ALA A 124 -3.45 7.07 -2.06
C ALA A 124 -4.78 6.31 -2.10
N LEU A 125 -5.46 6.21 -0.97
CA LEU A 125 -6.81 5.68 -0.84
C LEU A 125 -7.70 6.78 -0.24
N ASP A 126 -8.69 7.21 -1.01
CA ASP A 126 -9.79 8.03 -0.53
C ASP A 126 -10.83 7.10 0.09
N VAL A 127 -10.88 7.10 1.43
CA VAL A 127 -11.67 6.15 2.23
C VAL A 127 -13.13 6.54 2.22
N GLY A 128 -13.97 5.69 1.64
CA GLY A 128 -15.43 5.85 1.60
C GLY A 128 -16.16 5.05 2.68
N SER A 129 -15.54 4.01 3.23
CA SER A 129 -16.11 3.21 4.31
C SER A 129 -15.02 2.52 5.12
N VAL A 130 -15.23 2.45 6.43
CA VAL A 130 -14.35 1.80 7.39
C VAL A 130 -15.13 0.69 8.08
N GLN A 131 -14.55 -0.50 8.17
CA GLN A 131 -15.18 -1.64 8.82
C GLN A 131 -14.27 -2.24 9.88
N THR A 132 -14.77 -2.41 11.09
CA THR A 132 -14.14 -3.26 12.10
C THR A 132 -14.88 -4.60 12.20
N SER A 133 -14.15 -5.65 12.49
CA SER A 133 -14.72 -6.96 12.80
C SER A 133 -13.86 -7.68 13.84
N CYS A 134 -14.43 -8.71 14.50
CA CYS A 134 -13.68 -9.51 15.45
C CYS A 134 -12.56 -10.27 14.73
N GLY A 135 -11.38 -10.26 15.33
CA GLY A 135 -10.21 -10.99 14.86
C GLY A 135 -9.96 -12.28 15.63
N TYR A 136 -11.00 -12.96 16.12
CA TYR A 136 -10.87 -14.10 17.05
C TYR A 136 -10.08 -15.28 16.50
N SER A 137 -10.04 -15.44 15.18
CA SER A 137 -9.24 -16.47 14.51
C SER A 137 -7.88 -15.97 14.03
N VAL A 138 -7.55 -14.69 14.22
CA VAL A 138 -6.22 -14.17 13.91
C VAL A 138 -5.27 -14.60 15.03
N PRO A 139 -4.17 -15.32 14.71
CA PRO A 139 -3.24 -15.79 15.72
C PRO A 139 -2.44 -14.63 16.33
N LEU A 140 -1.97 -14.81 17.54
CA LEU A 140 -0.98 -13.92 18.16
C LEU A 140 0.39 -14.19 17.55
N LEU A 141 1.10 -13.13 17.13
CA LEU A 141 2.43 -13.20 16.54
C LEU A 141 3.31 -12.07 17.11
N ASP A 142 4.48 -12.42 17.55
CA ASP A 142 5.47 -11.43 18.02
C ASP A 142 6.20 -10.82 16.84
N PHE A 143 6.23 -9.49 16.78
CA PHE A 143 7.05 -8.78 15.81
C PHE A 143 8.53 -8.88 16.19
N LYS A 144 9.32 -9.50 15.34
CA LYS A 144 10.75 -9.67 15.59
C LYS A 144 11.58 -8.53 15.04
N ALA A 145 11.39 -8.19 13.77
CA ALA A 145 12.12 -7.13 13.07
C ALA A 145 11.61 -6.97 11.64
N GLU A 146 11.86 -5.81 11.04
CA GLU A 146 11.76 -5.60 9.60
C GLU A 146 12.84 -6.36 8.83
N ARG A 147 12.51 -6.84 7.63
CA ARG A 147 13.48 -7.49 6.74
C ARG A 147 14.27 -6.45 5.95
N PRO A 148 15.59 -6.35 6.05
CA PRO A 148 16.38 -5.36 5.30
C PRO A 148 16.58 -5.73 3.83
N VAL A 149 16.11 -6.90 3.39
CA VAL A 149 16.44 -7.52 2.09
C VAL A 149 16.03 -6.63 0.91
N LEU A 150 14.83 -6.05 0.93
CA LEU A 150 14.35 -5.21 -0.18
C LEU A 150 15.21 -3.94 -0.31
N LYS A 151 15.45 -3.25 0.80
CA LYS A 151 16.30 -2.04 0.84
C LYS A 151 17.71 -2.33 0.35
N GLN A 152 18.32 -3.42 0.80
CA GLN A 152 19.66 -3.85 0.39
C GLN A 152 19.70 -4.22 -1.10
N TRP A 153 18.68 -4.93 -1.60
CA TRP A 153 18.57 -5.29 -3.02
C TRP A 153 18.45 -4.04 -3.89
N ALA A 154 17.57 -3.10 -3.53
CA ALA A 154 17.36 -1.86 -4.28
C ALA A 154 18.63 -0.99 -4.26
N SER A 155 19.31 -0.86 -3.11
CA SER A 155 20.58 -0.13 -3.01
C SER A 155 21.67 -0.72 -3.89
N ARG A 156 21.79 -2.05 -3.94
CA ARG A 156 22.78 -2.72 -4.80
C ARG A 156 22.48 -2.57 -6.29
N LYS A 157 21.19 -2.55 -6.68
CA LYS A 157 20.81 -2.31 -8.08
C LYS A 157 21.09 -0.88 -8.53
N GLY A 158 20.99 0.08 -7.62
CA GLY A 158 21.10 1.51 -7.93
C GLY A 158 19.98 2.00 -8.85
N GLU A 159 19.90 3.31 -9.04
CA GLU A 159 18.84 3.96 -9.84
C GLU A 159 18.70 3.37 -11.26
N LYS A 160 19.82 3.21 -11.98
CA LYS A 160 19.79 2.67 -13.36
C LYS A 160 19.29 1.22 -13.40
N GLY A 161 19.71 0.39 -12.44
CA GLY A 161 19.30 -1.00 -12.37
C GLY A 161 17.82 -1.16 -11.95
N ILE A 162 17.33 -0.29 -11.09
CA ILE A 162 15.92 -0.23 -10.70
C ILE A 162 15.07 0.23 -11.90
N ALA A 163 15.45 1.27 -12.62
CA ALA A 163 14.74 1.73 -13.81
C ALA A 163 14.68 0.63 -14.90
N ALA A 164 15.76 -0.10 -15.13
CA ALA A 164 15.77 -1.24 -16.05
C ALA A 164 14.81 -2.36 -15.59
N TYR A 165 14.80 -2.66 -14.28
CA TYR A 165 13.89 -3.66 -13.71
C TYR A 165 12.41 -3.26 -13.87
N TRP A 166 12.06 -1.98 -13.66
CA TRP A 166 10.70 -1.48 -13.87
C TRP A 166 10.23 -1.65 -15.30
N ARG A 167 11.09 -1.32 -16.30
CA ARG A 167 10.78 -1.52 -17.73
C ARG A 167 10.52 -2.98 -18.05
N GLU A 168 11.29 -3.87 -17.48
CA GLU A 168 11.19 -5.31 -17.75
C GLU A 168 10.00 -5.98 -17.03
N LYS A 169 9.73 -5.61 -15.78
CA LYS A 169 8.85 -6.36 -14.88
C LYS A 169 7.60 -5.62 -14.39
N ASN A 170 7.57 -4.28 -14.49
CA ASN A 170 6.52 -3.51 -13.83
C ASN A 170 5.65 -2.67 -14.79
N THR A 171 5.82 -2.78 -16.09
CA THR A 171 5.02 -2.05 -17.10
C THR A 171 3.67 -2.68 -17.38
N VAL A 172 3.55 -4.00 -17.18
CA VAL A 172 2.30 -4.76 -17.34
C VAL A 172 2.09 -5.69 -16.15
N THR A 173 0.82 -6.02 -15.88
CA THR A 173 0.41 -6.99 -14.85
C THR A 173 0.55 -8.42 -15.37
N ILE A 174 0.31 -9.40 -14.49
CA ILE A 174 0.19 -10.83 -14.87
C ILE A 174 -0.95 -11.07 -15.87
N ASP A 175 -1.97 -10.22 -15.89
CA ASP A 175 -3.10 -10.28 -16.83
C ASP A 175 -2.88 -9.40 -18.09
N GLY A 176 -1.69 -8.86 -18.27
CA GLY A 176 -1.34 -8.03 -19.43
C GLY A 176 -1.85 -6.58 -19.38
N LEU A 177 -2.38 -6.13 -18.25
CA LEU A 177 -2.91 -4.78 -18.09
C LEU A 177 -1.77 -3.76 -17.92
N PRO A 178 -1.82 -2.58 -18.57
CA PRO A 178 -0.80 -1.55 -18.42
C PRO A 178 -0.85 -0.93 -17.02
N THR A 179 0.31 -0.83 -16.38
CA THR A 179 0.43 -0.26 -15.02
C THR A 179 0.55 1.25 -15.00
N GLY A 180 0.77 1.87 -16.16
CA GLY A 180 1.05 3.30 -16.30
C GLY A 180 2.49 3.69 -16.02
N MET A 181 3.39 2.73 -15.73
CA MET A 181 4.83 2.98 -15.77
C MET A 181 5.29 3.07 -17.23
N ALA A 182 6.03 4.12 -17.56
CA ALA A 182 6.55 4.28 -18.91
C ALA A 182 7.50 3.12 -19.28
N ALA A 183 7.38 2.63 -20.50
CA ALA A 183 8.31 1.64 -21.04
C ALA A 183 9.69 2.26 -21.36
N GLY A 184 9.83 3.60 -21.24
CA GLY A 184 11.07 4.38 -21.40
C GLY A 184 11.59 4.39 -22.82
#